data_66ce9a6e6de9fa7560f9258cd8f68d0b
#
_entry.id   66ce9a6e6de9fa7560f9258cd8f68d0b
#
_cell.length_a   1.000
_cell.length_b   1.000
_cell.length_c   1.000
_cell.angle_alpha   90.00
_cell.angle_beta   90.00
_cell.angle_gamma   90.00
#
_symmetry.space_group_name_H-M   'P 1'
#
loop_
_entity.id
_entity.type
_entity.pdbx_description
1 polymer ?
#
loop_
_entity_poly.entity_id
_entity_poly.type
_entity_poly.pdbx_seq_one_letter_code
_entity_poly.pdbx_strand_id
1 'polypeptide(L)'
;MRANKGSAGLDDQSVTDFEANLGRNLYMLWNRMSSGSYFPPPVMRVEIQKKDGGTRPLGVPTVADRVAQTVVKMIVEPVVEPVFHENSYGYRPNRSAHHALTMARKRCWHRDWVIDLEIKGFFDNLDHQLVMRAVEHHIRAHWVLLYIKRWLEAPVMDGDKIVEKEEGKGSPHDCMDAGGRAMQEQLPRVE
;
A
#
# COMPACT_ATOMS: atom_id res chain seq x y z
N MET A 1 3.02 10.05 8.73
CA MET A 1 1.60 10.01 9.18
C MET A 1 1.04 11.39 9.46
N ARG A 2 1.66 12.26 10.26
CA ARG A 2 1.16 13.63 10.54
C ARG A 2 0.85 14.45 9.29
N ALA A 3 1.71 14.40 8.29
CA ALA A 3 1.56 15.20 7.07
C ALA A 3 0.26 14.90 6.29
N ASN A 4 -0.28 13.71 6.38
CA ASN A 4 -1.42 13.25 5.58
C ASN A 4 -2.76 13.28 6.34
N LYS A 5 -2.80 13.76 7.60
CA LYS A 5 -4.02 13.86 8.44
C LYS A 5 -4.93 12.61 8.28
N GLY A 6 -4.33 11.41 8.32
CA GLY A 6 -5.02 10.16 8.02
C GLY A 6 -6.22 9.90 8.91
N SER A 7 -7.30 9.39 8.33
CA SER A 7 -8.52 9.00 9.03
C SER A 7 -8.24 7.96 10.12
N ALA A 8 -9.07 7.93 11.17
CA ALA A 8 -9.12 6.81 12.10
C ALA A 8 -9.51 5.51 11.37
N GLY A 9 -9.09 4.38 11.89
CA GLY A 9 -9.53 3.07 11.41
C GLY A 9 -10.77 2.59 12.16
N LEU A 10 -10.97 1.27 12.19
CA LEU A 10 -12.10 0.63 12.85
C LEU A 10 -12.18 0.91 14.37
N ASP A 11 -11.07 1.28 14.99
CA ASP A 11 -10.96 1.60 16.43
C ASP A 11 -11.28 3.06 16.76
N ASP A 12 -11.69 3.86 15.78
CA ASP A 12 -11.95 5.31 15.89
C ASP A 12 -10.80 6.12 16.49
N GLN A 13 -9.63 5.50 16.70
CA GLN A 13 -8.46 6.18 17.24
C GLN A 13 -7.81 7.07 16.17
N SER A 14 -7.83 8.38 16.39
CA SER A 14 -7.13 9.32 15.52
C SER A 14 -5.61 9.28 15.73
N VAL A 15 -4.86 9.87 14.81
CA VAL A 15 -3.40 10.05 14.95
C VAL A 15 -3.08 10.88 16.21
N THR A 16 -3.91 11.88 16.52
CA THR A 16 -3.74 12.74 17.70
C THR A 16 -3.95 11.96 18.99
N ASP A 17 -4.96 11.09 19.04
CA ASP A 17 -5.23 10.25 20.22
C ASP A 17 -4.10 9.23 20.43
N PHE A 18 -3.60 8.65 19.35
CA PHE A 18 -2.44 7.75 19.42
C PHE A 18 -1.20 8.48 19.97
N GLU A 19 -0.97 9.72 19.52
CA GLU A 19 0.16 10.56 19.95
C GLU A 19 0.03 11.02 21.40
N ALA A 20 -1.16 11.23 21.91
CA ALA A 20 -1.38 11.64 23.31
C ALA A 20 -0.75 10.66 24.32
N ASN A 21 -0.70 9.36 23.97
CA ASN A 21 -0.08 8.31 24.78
C ASN A 21 1.00 7.56 24.00
N LEU A 22 1.81 8.27 23.21
CA LEU A 22 2.74 7.69 22.23
C LEU A 22 3.66 6.61 22.82
N GLY A 23 4.31 6.91 23.95
CA GLY A 23 5.25 5.97 24.57
C GLY A 23 4.60 4.65 24.96
N ARG A 24 3.41 4.72 25.61
CA ARG A 24 2.64 3.53 25.99
C ARG A 24 2.15 2.75 24.76
N ASN A 25 1.63 3.44 23.77
CA ASN A 25 1.08 2.81 22.55
C ASN A 25 2.18 2.11 21.75
N LEU A 26 3.33 2.76 21.58
CA LEU A 26 4.49 2.15 20.92
C LEU A 26 5.04 0.96 21.70
N TYR A 27 5.13 1.07 23.04
CA TYR A 27 5.59 -0.03 23.88
C TYR A 27 4.66 -1.25 23.80
N MET A 28 3.36 -1.05 23.84
CA MET A 28 2.38 -2.12 23.70
C MET A 28 2.47 -2.78 22.31
N LEU A 29 2.57 -1.97 21.27
CA LEU A 29 2.72 -2.47 19.89
C LEU A 29 4.01 -3.27 19.73
N TRP A 30 5.14 -2.74 20.22
CA TRP A 30 6.42 -3.41 20.21
C TRP A 30 6.40 -4.77 20.93
N ASN A 31 5.83 -4.83 22.13
CA ASN A 31 5.70 -6.09 22.88
C ASN A 31 4.89 -7.14 22.12
N ARG A 32 3.76 -6.73 21.52
CA ARG A 32 2.92 -7.65 20.74
C ARG A 32 3.62 -8.10 19.46
N MET A 33 4.33 -7.23 18.78
CA MET A 33 5.09 -7.58 17.59
C MET A 33 6.28 -8.49 17.92
N SER A 34 7.04 -8.20 18.99
CA SER A 34 8.21 -9.00 19.38
C SER A 34 7.83 -10.40 19.85
N SER A 35 6.69 -10.56 20.52
CA SER A 35 6.17 -11.86 20.96
C SER A 35 5.45 -12.63 19.85
N GLY A 36 5.25 -12.05 18.67
CA GLY A 36 4.44 -12.66 17.62
C GLY A 36 2.94 -12.67 17.90
N SER A 37 2.47 -12.00 18.96
CA SER A 37 1.05 -11.96 19.34
C SER A 37 0.27 -10.83 18.71
N TYR A 38 0.89 -10.01 17.85
CA TYR A 38 0.20 -8.97 17.11
C TYR A 38 -0.56 -9.58 15.93
N PHE A 39 -1.87 -9.38 15.90
CA PHE A 39 -2.74 -9.69 14.76
C PHE A 39 -3.30 -8.38 14.23
N PRO A 40 -3.17 -8.10 12.92
CA PRO A 40 -3.76 -6.93 12.31
C PRO A 40 -5.28 -6.94 12.53
N PRO A 41 -5.87 -5.82 12.98
CA PRO A 41 -7.32 -5.70 13.04
C PRO A 41 -7.91 -5.66 11.63
N PRO A 42 -9.22 -5.92 11.47
CA PRO A 42 -9.89 -5.76 10.18
C PRO A 42 -9.68 -4.37 9.61
N VAL A 43 -9.52 -4.31 8.29
CA VAL A 43 -9.38 -3.05 7.56
C VAL A 43 -10.76 -2.47 7.28
N MET A 44 -11.02 -1.23 7.69
CA MET A 44 -12.30 -0.55 7.45
C MET A 44 -12.42 -0.19 5.96
N ARG A 45 -13.49 -0.63 5.29
CA ARG A 45 -13.78 -0.26 3.91
C ARG A 45 -14.56 1.05 3.87
N VAL A 46 -14.06 2.00 3.07
CA VAL A 46 -14.70 3.31 2.83
C VAL A 46 -14.84 3.52 1.34
N GLU A 47 -16.04 3.89 0.88
CA GLU A 47 -16.28 4.21 -0.52
C GLU A 47 -15.88 5.67 -0.80
N ILE A 48 -14.96 5.88 -1.73
CA ILE A 48 -14.54 7.22 -2.18
C ILE A 48 -15.14 7.50 -3.56
N GLN A 49 -15.77 8.65 -3.70
CA GLN A 49 -16.31 9.09 -4.99
C GLN A 49 -15.18 9.41 -5.98
N LYS A 50 -15.32 8.93 -7.21
CA LYS A 50 -14.45 9.29 -8.32
C LYS A 50 -14.96 10.55 -9.01
N LYS A 51 -14.09 11.25 -9.72
CA LYS A 51 -14.46 12.44 -10.51
C LYS A 51 -15.46 12.14 -11.64
N ASP A 52 -15.49 10.91 -12.11
CA ASP A 52 -16.38 10.40 -13.15
C ASP A 52 -17.78 9.94 -12.64
N GLY A 53 -18.07 10.18 -11.35
CA GLY A 53 -19.34 9.84 -10.71
C GLY A 53 -19.43 8.39 -10.19
N GLY A 54 -18.41 7.57 -10.40
CA GLY A 54 -18.31 6.24 -9.79
C GLY A 54 -17.76 6.28 -8.36
N THR A 55 -17.76 5.13 -7.67
CA THR A 55 -17.10 4.95 -6.37
C THR A 55 -15.91 4.01 -6.50
N ARG A 56 -14.98 4.11 -5.57
CA ARG A 56 -13.92 3.12 -5.37
C ARG A 56 -13.80 2.78 -3.89
N PRO A 57 -13.66 1.50 -3.55
CA PRO A 57 -13.39 1.11 -2.17
C PRO A 57 -11.96 1.51 -1.78
N LEU A 58 -11.81 1.99 -0.55
CA LEU A 58 -10.53 2.26 0.07
C LEU A 58 -10.46 1.54 1.41
N GLY A 59 -9.40 0.78 1.63
CA GLY A 59 -9.13 0.18 2.93
C GLY A 59 -8.42 1.15 3.87
N VAL A 60 -8.97 1.37 5.06
CA VAL A 60 -8.39 2.24 6.10
C VAL A 60 -7.98 1.38 7.30
N PRO A 61 -6.68 1.06 7.45
CA PRO A 61 -6.18 0.35 8.62
C PRO A 61 -6.11 1.28 9.84
N THR A 62 -6.10 0.73 11.06
CA THR A 62 -5.94 1.49 12.30
C THR A 62 -4.60 2.22 12.36
N VAL A 63 -4.49 3.25 13.21
CA VAL A 63 -3.24 4.01 13.38
C VAL A 63 -2.12 3.09 13.88
N ALA A 64 -2.41 2.22 14.84
CA ALA A 64 -1.45 1.24 15.35
C ALA A 64 -0.94 0.30 14.25
N ASP A 65 -1.84 -0.17 13.38
CA ASP A 65 -1.47 -1.05 12.28
C ASP A 65 -0.61 -0.34 11.22
N ARG A 66 -0.92 0.91 10.89
CA ARG A 66 -0.07 1.75 10.02
C ARG A 66 1.34 1.95 10.59
N VAL A 67 1.47 2.07 11.92
CA VAL A 67 2.79 2.12 12.59
C VAL A 67 3.51 0.78 12.42
N ALA A 68 2.83 -0.34 12.69
CA ALA A 68 3.40 -1.69 12.53
C ALA A 68 3.87 -1.93 11.09
N GLN A 69 3.05 -1.60 10.09
CA GLN A 69 3.40 -1.69 8.67
C GLN A 69 4.62 -0.82 8.33
N THR A 70 4.70 0.39 8.91
CA THR A 70 5.85 1.27 8.71
C THR A 70 7.14 0.67 9.25
N VAL A 71 7.11 0.00 10.41
CA VAL A 71 8.28 -0.69 10.97
C VAL A 71 8.75 -1.80 10.03
N VAL A 72 7.84 -2.62 9.52
CA VAL A 72 8.19 -3.67 8.54
C VAL A 72 8.72 -3.06 7.24
N LYS A 73 8.08 -2.00 6.74
CA LYS A 73 8.57 -1.27 5.57
C LYS A 73 10.02 -0.80 5.73
N MET A 74 10.39 -0.24 6.88
CA MET A 74 11.76 0.24 7.14
C MET A 74 12.82 -0.87 7.05
N ILE A 75 12.44 -2.13 7.27
CA ILE A 75 13.33 -3.28 7.12
C ILE A 75 13.36 -3.79 5.68
N VAL A 76 12.19 -3.85 5.04
CA VAL A 76 12.03 -4.42 3.69
C VAL A 76 12.57 -3.49 2.61
N GLU A 77 12.25 -2.19 2.71
CA GLU A 77 12.57 -1.19 1.68
C GLU A 77 14.07 -1.14 1.32
N PRO A 78 15.03 -1.07 2.26
CA PRO A 78 16.45 -1.04 1.90
C PRO A 78 16.95 -2.31 1.19
N VAL A 79 16.29 -3.44 1.42
CA VAL A 79 16.66 -4.73 0.81
C VAL A 79 16.11 -4.85 -0.61
N VAL A 80 14.87 -4.40 -0.85
CA VAL A 80 14.22 -4.56 -2.15
C VAL A 80 14.47 -3.38 -3.10
N GLU A 81 14.78 -2.20 -2.56
CA GLU A 81 15.00 -0.99 -3.36
C GLU A 81 16.09 -1.16 -4.46
N PRO A 82 17.24 -1.79 -4.18
CA PRO A 82 18.28 -2.02 -5.19
C PRO A 82 17.87 -3.02 -6.29
N VAL A 83 16.85 -3.86 -6.04
CA VAL A 83 16.39 -4.89 -6.98
C VAL A 83 15.43 -4.33 -8.01
N PHE A 84 14.75 -3.23 -7.68
CA PHE A 84 13.79 -2.63 -8.59
C PHE A 84 14.47 -2.06 -9.84
N HIS A 85 13.83 -2.30 -10.98
CA HIS A 85 14.29 -1.74 -12.25
C HIS A 85 14.37 -0.20 -12.18
N GLU A 86 15.35 0.40 -12.85
CA GLU A 86 15.58 1.84 -12.85
C GLU A 86 14.37 2.67 -13.31
N ASN A 87 13.53 2.11 -14.17
CA ASN A 87 12.33 2.74 -14.71
C ASN A 87 11.06 2.48 -13.89
N SER A 88 11.17 1.86 -12.73
CA SER A 88 10.09 1.78 -11.76
C SER A 88 10.07 3.05 -10.92
N TYR A 89 8.95 3.77 -10.88
CA TYR A 89 8.84 5.08 -10.21
C TYR A 89 7.83 5.11 -9.07
N GLY A 90 6.88 4.17 -9.06
CA GLY A 90 5.81 4.13 -8.06
C GLY A 90 6.32 3.76 -6.67
N TYR A 91 5.92 4.52 -5.66
CA TYR A 91 6.14 4.24 -4.22
C TYR A 91 7.60 4.02 -3.78
N ARG A 92 8.54 4.50 -4.56
CA ARG A 92 9.98 4.37 -4.27
C ARG A 92 10.55 5.65 -3.66
N PRO A 93 11.53 5.56 -2.72
CA PRO A 93 12.19 6.72 -2.17
C PRO A 93 12.93 7.50 -3.29
N ASN A 94 12.88 8.82 -3.21
CA ASN A 94 13.51 9.74 -4.18
C ASN A 94 13.03 9.59 -5.64
N ARG A 95 11.92 8.90 -5.88
CA ARG A 95 11.24 8.81 -7.18
C ARG A 95 9.92 9.58 -7.14
N SER A 96 9.46 10.07 -8.27
CA SER A 96 8.21 10.80 -8.37
C SER A 96 7.56 10.63 -9.74
N ALA A 97 6.28 10.96 -9.83
CA ALA A 97 5.54 11.00 -11.10
C ALA A 97 6.21 11.95 -12.11
N HIS A 98 6.76 13.08 -11.66
CA HIS A 98 7.48 14.00 -12.53
C HIS A 98 8.74 13.37 -13.15
N HIS A 99 9.48 12.55 -12.38
CA HIS A 99 10.62 11.81 -12.93
C HIS A 99 10.17 10.81 -14.01
N ALA A 100 9.06 10.10 -13.76
CA ALA A 100 8.49 9.17 -14.73
C ALA A 100 8.07 9.88 -16.02
N LEU A 101 7.34 11.00 -15.91
CA LEU A 101 6.91 11.81 -17.05
C LEU A 101 8.10 12.35 -17.85
N THR A 102 9.13 12.85 -17.18
CA THR A 102 10.35 13.34 -17.85
C THR A 102 11.02 12.24 -18.66
N MET A 103 11.13 11.03 -18.10
CA MET A 103 11.73 9.90 -18.79
C MET A 103 10.85 9.38 -19.91
N ALA A 104 9.54 9.29 -19.72
CA ALA A 104 8.59 8.92 -20.75
C ALA A 104 8.67 9.90 -21.94
N ARG A 105 8.59 11.22 -21.67
CA ARG A 105 8.74 12.25 -22.71
C ARG A 105 10.04 12.11 -23.48
N LYS A 106 11.18 11.95 -22.79
CA LYS A 106 12.50 11.79 -23.42
C LYS A 106 12.55 10.58 -24.34
N ARG A 107 11.93 9.47 -23.95
CA ARG A 107 11.92 8.23 -24.75
C ARG A 107 10.94 8.28 -25.90
N CYS A 108 9.73 8.78 -25.67
CA CYS A 108 8.71 8.91 -26.72
C CYS A 108 9.16 9.85 -27.84
N TRP A 109 9.99 10.87 -27.53
CA TRP A 109 10.55 11.78 -28.56
C TRP A 109 11.40 11.07 -29.61
N HIS A 110 11.93 9.90 -29.29
CA HIS A 110 12.80 9.13 -30.19
C HIS A 110 12.14 7.83 -30.70
N ARG A 111 10.82 7.69 -30.54
CA ARG A 111 10.08 6.50 -30.93
C ARG A 111 8.79 6.88 -31.62
N ASP A 112 8.49 6.21 -32.74
CA ASP A 112 7.26 6.46 -33.51
C ASP A 112 6.04 5.76 -32.90
N TRP A 113 6.25 4.76 -32.04
CA TRP A 113 5.20 3.96 -31.43
C TRP A 113 5.35 3.91 -29.91
N VAL A 114 4.21 4.05 -29.21
CA VAL A 114 4.10 3.90 -27.76
C VAL A 114 2.98 2.90 -27.46
N ILE A 115 3.27 1.94 -26.60
CA ILE A 115 2.28 1.01 -26.08
C ILE A 115 2.01 1.39 -24.63
N ASP A 116 0.74 1.66 -24.32
CA ASP A 116 0.26 1.87 -22.96
C ASP A 116 -0.48 0.61 -22.49
N LEU A 117 -0.06 0.06 -21.35
CA LEU A 117 -0.60 -1.16 -20.79
C LEU A 117 -1.03 -0.91 -19.34
N GLU A 118 -2.28 -1.24 -19.03
CA GLU A 118 -2.82 -1.24 -17.67
C GLU A 118 -3.33 -2.63 -17.30
N ILE A 119 -2.88 -3.14 -16.15
CA ILE A 119 -3.36 -4.43 -15.63
C ILE A 119 -4.62 -4.16 -14.80
N LYS A 120 -5.78 -4.51 -15.34
CA LYS A 120 -7.06 -4.35 -14.65
C LYS A 120 -7.14 -5.25 -13.41
N GLY A 121 -7.47 -4.63 -12.27
CA GLY A 121 -7.66 -5.38 -11.01
C GLY A 121 -6.38 -6.10 -10.55
N PHE A 122 -5.20 -5.52 -10.79
CA PHE A 122 -3.92 -6.17 -10.44
C PHE A 122 -3.88 -6.62 -8.98
N PHE A 123 -4.21 -5.72 -8.05
CA PHE A 123 -4.17 -6.02 -6.62
C PHE A 123 -5.27 -7.00 -6.18
N ASP A 124 -6.43 -6.94 -6.83
CA ASP A 124 -7.55 -7.83 -6.52
C ASP A 124 -7.31 -9.28 -6.97
N ASN A 125 -6.44 -9.47 -7.96
CA ASN A 125 -6.09 -10.78 -8.53
C ASN A 125 -4.67 -11.23 -8.15
N LEU A 126 -4.03 -10.56 -7.20
CA LEU A 126 -2.68 -10.88 -6.78
C LEU A 126 -2.66 -12.15 -5.93
N ASP A 127 -1.96 -13.18 -6.41
CA ASP A 127 -1.77 -14.44 -5.68
C ASP A 127 -0.86 -14.20 -4.45
N HIS A 128 -1.42 -14.38 -3.25
CA HIS A 128 -0.71 -14.19 -2.00
C HIS A 128 0.50 -15.14 -1.85
N GLN A 129 0.42 -16.35 -2.40
CA GLN A 129 1.54 -17.32 -2.34
C GLN A 129 2.71 -16.83 -3.21
N LEU A 130 2.41 -16.26 -4.40
CA LEU A 130 3.46 -15.69 -5.25
C LEU A 130 4.10 -14.46 -4.60
N VAL A 131 3.31 -13.61 -3.94
CA VAL A 131 3.84 -12.47 -3.16
C VAL A 131 4.76 -12.98 -2.06
N MET A 132 4.33 -13.94 -1.26
CA MET A 132 5.15 -14.50 -0.18
C MET A 132 6.44 -15.13 -0.69
N ARG A 133 6.40 -15.89 -1.78
CA ARG A 133 7.60 -16.43 -2.42
C ARG A 133 8.58 -15.33 -2.88
N ALA A 134 8.07 -14.25 -3.46
CA ALA A 134 8.90 -13.12 -3.86
C ALA A 134 9.53 -12.42 -2.65
N VAL A 135 8.78 -12.22 -1.58
CA VAL A 135 9.31 -11.62 -0.35
C VAL A 135 10.35 -12.53 0.31
N GLU A 136 10.08 -13.83 0.45
CA GLU A 136 10.99 -14.83 1.02
C GLU A 136 12.32 -14.94 0.26
N HIS A 137 12.31 -14.68 -1.04
CA HIS A 137 13.52 -14.64 -1.85
C HIS A 137 14.51 -13.56 -1.36
N HIS A 138 14.00 -12.42 -0.89
CA HIS A 138 14.80 -11.28 -0.49
C HIS A 138 14.94 -11.12 1.03
N ILE A 139 13.92 -11.50 1.78
CA ILE A 139 13.82 -11.26 3.23
C ILE A 139 13.95 -12.60 3.99
N ARG A 140 14.95 -12.67 4.90
CA ARG A 140 15.20 -13.84 5.74
C ARG A 140 14.62 -13.73 7.15
N ALA A 141 14.17 -12.53 7.53
CA ALA A 141 13.64 -12.26 8.86
C ALA A 141 12.23 -12.87 9.03
N HIS A 142 12.13 -13.99 9.75
CA HIS A 142 10.86 -14.73 9.94
C HIS A 142 9.72 -13.87 10.50
N TRP A 143 10.01 -12.95 11.41
CA TRP A 143 8.98 -12.07 11.96
C TRP A 143 8.42 -11.10 10.91
N VAL A 144 9.23 -10.64 9.95
CA VAL A 144 8.78 -9.80 8.83
C VAL A 144 7.83 -10.60 7.94
N LEU A 145 8.22 -11.83 7.58
CA LEU A 145 7.40 -12.75 6.77
C LEU A 145 6.06 -13.04 7.45
N LEU A 146 6.09 -13.29 8.78
CA LEU A 146 4.89 -13.52 9.57
C LEU A 146 3.90 -12.36 9.45
N TYR A 147 4.37 -11.11 9.59
CA TYR A 147 3.48 -9.96 9.55
C TYR A 147 3.00 -9.63 8.14
N ILE A 148 3.83 -9.77 7.11
CA ILE A 148 3.39 -9.61 5.72
C ILE A 148 2.27 -10.61 5.41
N LYS A 149 2.45 -11.88 5.78
CA LYS A 149 1.41 -12.92 5.62
C LYS A 149 0.12 -12.53 6.33
N ARG A 150 0.18 -12.12 7.59
CA ARG A 150 -1.00 -11.70 8.36
C ARG A 150 -1.72 -10.51 7.75
N TRP A 151 -1.01 -9.54 7.16
CA TRP A 151 -1.65 -8.42 6.47
C TRP A 151 -2.29 -8.81 5.14
N LEU A 152 -1.70 -9.73 4.40
CA LEU A 152 -2.32 -10.28 3.20
C LEU A 152 -3.63 -11.02 3.51
N GLU A 153 -3.68 -11.71 4.65
CA GLU A 153 -4.84 -12.48 5.13
C GLU A 153 -5.82 -11.63 5.99
N ALA A 154 -5.47 -10.39 6.33
CA ALA A 154 -6.30 -9.56 7.21
C ALA A 154 -7.70 -9.34 6.63
N PRO A 155 -8.78 -9.53 7.42
CA PRO A 155 -10.13 -9.37 6.95
C PRO A 155 -10.49 -7.91 6.69
N VAL A 156 -11.54 -7.69 5.90
CA VAL A 156 -12.07 -6.36 5.60
C VAL A 156 -13.43 -6.21 6.28
N MET A 157 -13.65 -5.07 6.93
CA MET A 157 -14.94 -4.69 7.49
C MET A 157 -15.69 -3.84 6.46
N ASP A 158 -16.82 -4.35 5.99
CA ASP A 158 -17.75 -3.66 5.07
C ASP A 158 -19.06 -3.36 5.82
N GLY A 159 -19.20 -2.13 6.29
CA GLY A 159 -20.22 -1.79 7.27
C GLY A 159 -20.05 -2.60 8.56
N ASP A 160 -21.09 -3.34 8.98
CA ASP A 160 -21.05 -4.18 10.19
C ASP A 160 -20.65 -5.64 9.91
N LYS A 161 -20.27 -5.96 8.68
CA LYS A 161 -19.93 -7.33 8.28
C LYS A 161 -18.44 -7.49 8.07
N ILE A 162 -17.87 -8.54 8.68
CA ILE A 162 -16.52 -8.97 8.39
C ILE A 162 -16.57 -9.81 7.11
N VAL A 163 -15.86 -9.35 6.08
CA VAL A 163 -15.66 -10.08 4.84
C VAL A 163 -14.27 -10.70 4.89
N GLU A 164 -14.22 -12.02 4.99
CA GLU A 164 -12.97 -12.75 4.81
C GLU A 164 -12.55 -12.66 3.34
N LYS A 165 -11.26 -12.47 3.10
CA LYS A 165 -10.74 -12.51 1.74
C LYS A 165 -10.74 -13.95 1.26
N GLU A 166 -11.36 -14.21 0.14
CA GLU A 166 -11.15 -15.46 -0.59
C GLU A 166 -9.68 -15.52 -1.05
N GLU A 167 -9.04 -16.68 -0.88
CA GLU A 167 -7.67 -16.90 -1.36
C GLU A 167 -7.57 -16.51 -2.86
N GLY A 168 -6.63 -15.66 -3.19
CA GLY A 168 -6.39 -15.20 -4.56
C GLY A 168 -7.09 -13.89 -4.94
N LYS A 169 -7.93 -13.31 -4.09
CA LYS A 169 -8.44 -11.94 -4.30
C LYS A 169 -7.64 -10.98 -3.43
N GLY A 170 -6.94 -10.07 -4.09
CA GLY A 170 -6.09 -9.07 -3.47
C GLY A 170 -6.79 -8.21 -2.43
N SER A 171 -6.01 -7.62 -1.56
CA SER A 171 -6.48 -6.66 -0.56
C SER A 171 -6.97 -5.38 -1.23
N PRO A 172 -8.10 -4.78 -0.83
CA PRO A 172 -8.43 -3.41 -1.19
C PRO A 172 -7.50 -2.40 -0.49
N HIS A 173 -6.18 -2.68 -0.46
CA HIS A 173 -5.17 -1.71 -0.06
C HIS A 173 -4.90 -0.72 -1.20
N ASP A 174 -5.97 -0.21 -1.82
CA ASP A 174 -5.91 0.89 -2.80
C ASP A 174 -5.47 2.23 -2.19
N CYS A 175 -4.80 2.22 -1.04
CA CYS A 175 -4.12 3.42 -0.53
C CYS A 175 -3.01 3.90 -1.47
N MET A 176 -2.73 3.16 -2.55
CA MET A 176 -1.58 3.41 -3.39
C MET A 176 -1.89 4.01 -4.76
N ASP A 177 -3.16 4.13 -5.14
CA ASP A 177 -3.55 4.57 -6.49
C ASP A 177 -3.58 6.10 -6.72
N ALA A 178 -3.18 6.90 -5.75
CA ALA A 178 -3.14 8.36 -5.95
C ALA A 178 -2.04 8.83 -6.93
N GLY A 179 -1.06 7.98 -7.23
CA GLY A 179 0.05 8.32 -8.12
C GLY A 179 -0.11 7.92 -9.59
N GLY A 180 -0.89 6.90 -9.88
CA GLY A 180 -0.99 6.34 -11.24
C GLY A 180 -1.85 7.14 -12.21
N ARG A 181 -2.92 7.79 -11.72
CA ARG A 181 -3.87 8.51 -12.57
C ARG A 181 -3.49 9.93 -12.94
N ALA A 182 -2.57 10.56 -12.23
CA ALA A 182 -2.06 11.89 -12.62
C ALA A 182 -1.30 11.85 -13.95
N MET A 183 -0.94 10.69 -14.46
CA MET A 183 -0.25 10.53 -15.73
C MET A 183 -1.16 10.53 -16.96
N GLN A 184 -2.43 10.12 -16.82
CA GLN A 184 -3.32 9.98 -17.98
C GLN A 184 -3.96 11.31 -18.43
N GLU A 185 -4.10 12.28 -17.53
CA GLU A 185 -4.81 13.55 -17.83
C GLU A 185 -3.92 14.71 -18.34
N GLN A 186 -2.59 14.54 -18.43
CA GLN A 186 -1.69 15.66 -18.75
C GLN A 186 -0.80 15.48 -19.99
N LEU A 187 -1.08 14.52 -20.84
CA LEU A 187 -0.43 14.48 -22.15
C LEU A 187 -1.22 15.39 -23.11
N PRO A 188 -0.68 16.54 -23.55
CA PRO A 188 -1.30 17.30 -24.63
C PRO A 188 -1.30 16.42 -25.87
N ARG A 189 -2.44 16.32 -26.56
CA ARG A 189 -2.48 15.76 -27.91
C ARG A 189 -1.54 16.63 -28.74
N VAL A 190 -0.48 16.03 -29.22
CA VAL A 190 0.39 16.67 -30.20
C VAL A 190 -0.35 16.53 -31.52
N GLU A 191 -0.79 17.65 -32.08
CA GLU A 191 -1.18 17.76 -33.48
C GLU A 191 0.05 17.66 -34.38
#